data_4a1efa2c525deb3b72682f630f5d53f0
#
_entry.id   4a1efa2c525deb3b72682f630f5d53f0
#
_cell.length_a   1.000
_cell.length_b   1.000
_cell.length_c   1.000
_cell.angle_alpha   90.00
_cell.angle_beta   90.00
_cell.angle_gamma   90.00
#
_symmetry.space_group_name_H-M   'P 1'
#
loop_
_entity.id
_entity.type
_entity.pdbx_description
1 polymer ?
#
loop_
_entity_poly.entity_id
_entity_poly.type
_entity_poly.pdbx_seq_one_letter_code
_entity_poly.pdbx_strand_id
1 'polypeptide(L)'
;MAKKMAEMEEKMEGLSKKEAELARVAAKAEFIDFDTIGVATEDQKDDLKKIKGVGPFLEEKLNAVGIFTFKQIASMTPEIEEQVNVAIEFFRGRIKRDKWAEQCKEFVRNG
;
A
#
# COMPACT_ATOMS: atom_id res chain seq x y z
N MET A 1 30.47 15.58 -3.06
CA MET A 1 29.84 14.36 -2.49
C MET A 1 29.31 14.59 -1.09
N ALA A 2 30.05 15.20 -0.19
CA ALA A 2 29.57 15.51 1.16
C ALA A 2 28.33 16.43 1.18
N LYS A 3 28.26 17.39 0.25
CA LYS A 3 27.11 18.30 0.13
C LYS A 3 25.81 17.59 -0.25
N LYS A 4 25.90 16.56 -1.11
CA LYS A 4 24.70 15.79 -1.53
C LYS A 4 24.15 14.94 -0.39
N MET A 5 25.01 14.38 0.43
CA MET A 5 24.56 13.61 1.60
C MET A 5 23.92 14.49 2.65
N ALA A 6 24.48 15.68 2.90
CA ALA A 6 23.92 16.66 3.83
C ALA A 6 22.56 17.16 3.36
N GLU A 7 22.41 17.41 2.05
CA GLU A 7 21.12 17.82 1.47
C GLU A 7 20.05 16.76 1.57
N MET A 8 20.44 15.47 1.39
CA MET A 8 19.51 14.36 1.56
C MET A 8 19.09 14.18 3.02
N GLU A 9 20.03 14.34 3.96
CA GLU A 9 19.74 14.27 5.38
C GLU A 9 18.82 15.42 5.80
N GLU A 10 19.08 16.64 5.33
CA GLU A 10 18.23 17.80 5.59
C GLU A 10 16.81 17.61 5.07
N LYS A 11 16.66 17.01 3.87
CA LYS A 11 15.35 16.70 3.30
C LYS A 11 14.63 15.65 4.10
N MET A 12 15.33 14.65 4.62
CA MET A 12 14.72 13.62 5.47
C MET A 12 14.33 14.17 6.83
N GLU A 13 15.16 15.04 7.41
CA GLU A 13 14.84 15.73 8.66
C GLU A 13 13.65 16.69 8.53
N GLY A 14 13.47 17.29 7.34
CA GLY A 14 12.35 18.19 7.07
C GLY A 14 11.02 17.48 6.79
N LEU A 15 11.04 16.16 6.60
CA LEU A 15 9.83 15.38 6.35
C LEU A 15 9.13 15.05 7.67
N SER A 16 7.80 15.10 7.68
CA SER A 16 7.02 14.63 8.81
C SER A 16 7.24 13.11 8.95
N LYS A 17 6.93 12.57 10.13
CA LYS A 17 7.00 11.12 10.37
C LYS A 17 6.16 10.36 9.36
N LYS A 18 5.00 10.90 9.02
CA LYS A 18 4.09 10.33 8.03
C LYS A 18 4.74 10.27 6.64
N GLU A 19 5.34 11.38 6.20
CA GLU A 19 6.00 11.44 4.89
C GLU A 19 7.19 10.48 4.81
N ALA A 20 7.98 10.40 5.88
CA ALA A 20 9.10 9.47 5.96
C ALA A 20 8.62 8.02 5.90
N GLU A 21 7.53 7.71 6.59
CA GLU A 21 6.93 6.38 6.57
C GLU A 21 6.42 6.02 5.18
N LEU A 22 5.73 6.95 4.51
CA LEU A 22 5.24 6.73 3.15
C LEU A 22 6.38 6.51 2.17
N ALA A 23 7.50 7.22 2.33
CA ALA A 23 8.67 7.03 1.49
C ALA A 23 9.28 5.64 1.67
N ARG A 24 9.38 5.15 2.92
CA ARG A 24 9.86 3.79 3.20
C ARG A 24 8.93 2.74 2.60
N VAL A 25 7.62 2.95 2.75
CA VAL A 25 6.59 2.05 2.21
C VAL A 25 6.70 1.98 0.69
N ALA A 26 6.79 3.14 0.03
CA ALA A 26 6.90 3.20 -1.43
C ALA A 26 8.11 2.43 -1.94
N ALA A 27 9.24 2.48 -1.22
CA ALA A 27 10.45 1.77 -1.59
C ALA A 27 10.28 0.24 -1.55
N LYS A 28 9.30 -0.26 -0.81
CA LYS A 28 9.04 -1.70 -0.70
C LYS A 28 8.06 -2.23 -1.75
N ALA A 29 7.58 -1.39 -2.64
CA ALA A 29 6.66 -1.79 -3.71
C ALA A 29 7.21 -2.94 -4.56
N GLU A 30 8.53 -3.00 -4.74
CA GLU A 30 9.19 -4.05 -5.51
C GLU A 30 9.00 -5.46 -4.94
N PHE A 31 8.64 -5.57 -3.65
CA PHE A 31 8.41 -6.87 -3.02
C PHE A 31 7.02 -7.43 -3.30
N ILE A 32 6.15 -6.65 -3.93
CA ILE A 32 4.77 -7.04 -4.20
C ILE A 32 4.67 -7.61 -5.62
N ASP A 33 4.00 -8.75 -5.75
CA ASP A 33 3.80 -9.42 -7.03
C ASP A 33 2.66 -8.76 -7.82
N PHE A 34 3.00 -7.67 -8.53
CA PHE A 34 2.04 -6.95 -9.37
C PHE A 34 1.67 -7.71 -10.64
N ASP A 35 2.45 -8.71 -11.05
CA ASP A 35 2.09 -9.56 -12.19
C ASP A 35 0.80 -10.33 -11.90
N THR A 36 0.60 -10.72 -10.66
CA THR A 36 -0.61 -11.45 -10.24
C THR A 36 -1.79 -10.52 -9.98
N ILE A 37 -1.58 -9.43 -9.27
CA ILE A 37 -2.69 -8.54 -8.87
C ILE A 37 -2.99 -7.45 -9.91
N GLY A 38 -2.06 -7.21 -10.83
CA GLY A 38 -2.21 -6.20 -11.86
C GLY A 38 -1.66 -4.84 -11.44
N VAL A 39 -1.33 -4.04 -12.44
CA VAL A 39 -0.82 -2.68 -12.24
C VAL A 39 -1.97 -1.70 -12.47
N ALA A 40 -2.12 -0.73 -11.59
CA ALA A 40 -3.11 0.33 -11.72
C ALA A 40 -2.44 1.69 -11.52
N THR A 41 -3.12 2.73 -11.95
CA THR A 41 -2.64 4.11 -11.81
C THR A 41 -3.53 4.89 -10.86
N GLU A 42 -3.06 6.06 -10.44
CA GLU A 42 -3.78 6.92 -9.51
C GLU A 42 -5.16 7.34 -10.04
N ASP A 43 -5.29 7.56 -11.36
CA ASP A 43 -6.58 7.93 -11.97
C ASP A 43 -7.62 6.81 -11.88
N GLN A 44 -7.20 5.59 -11.67
CA GLN A 44 -8.08 4.42 -11.58
C GLN A 44 -8.48 4.10 -10.15
N LYS A 45 -7.98 4.86 -9.17
CA LYS A 45 -8.12 4.51 -7.75
C LYS A 45 -9.57 4.48 -7.28
N ASP A 46 -9.85 3.48 -6.47
CA ASP A 46 -11.09 3.35 -5.72
C ASP A 46 -10.90 3.95 -4.33
N ASP A 47 -12.00 4.20 -3.64
CA ASP A 47 -11.95 4.64 -2.24
C ASP A 47 -11.70 3.43 -1.34
N LEU A 48 -10.43 3.16 -1.08
CA LEU A 48 -10.04 1.99 -0.29
C LEU A 48 -10.48 2.07 1.18
N LYS A 49 -10.90 3.25 1.63
CA LYS A 49 -11.45 3.41 2.99
C LYS A 49 -12.79 2.69 3.17
N LYS A 50 -13.42 2.27 2.09
CA LYS A 50 -14.63 1.43 2.16
C LYS A 50 -14.32 0.02 2.66
N ILE A 51 -13.06 -0.40 2.60
CA ILE A 51 -12.62 -1.67 3.16
C ILE A 51 -12.60 -1.53 4.68
N LYS A 52 -13.30 -2.44 5.37
CA LYS A 52 -13.31 -2.46 6.83
C LYS A 52 -11.90 -2.74 7.33
N GLY A 53 -11.33 -1.86 8.11
CA GLY A 53 -9.96 -1.95 8.58
C GLY A 53 -8.99 -1.00 7.90
N VAL A 54 -9.42 -0.27 6.85
CA VAL A 54 -8.59 0.69 6.12
C VAL A 54 -9.02 2.11 6.46
N GLY A 55 -8.16 2.85 7.15
CA GLY A 55 -8.35 4.27 7.40
C GLY A 55 -7.60 5.12 6.37
N PRO A 56 -7.67 6.46 6.51
CA PRO A 56 -7.05 7.37 5.53
C PRO A 56 -5.54 7.16 5.37
N PHE A 57 -4.82 6.95 6.45
CA PHE A 57 -3.37 6.76 6.38
C PHE A 57 -3.00 5.43 5.73
N LEU A 58 -3.77 4.38 6.02
CA LEU A 58 -3.54 3.07 5.44
C LEU A 58 -3.80 3.11 3.92
N GLU A 59 -4.83 3.85 3.50
CA GLU A 59 -5.09 4.09 2.08
C GLU A 59 -3.90 4.77 1.41
N GLU A 60 -3.33 5.78 2.05
CA GLU A 60 -2.14 6.46 1.52
C GLU A 60 -0.96 5.50 1.37
N LYS A 61 -0.75 4.61 2.33
CA LYS A 61 0.30 3.59 2.26
C LYS A 61 0.07 2.63 1.10
N LEU A 62 -1.16 2.17 0.93
CA LEU A 62 -1.51 1.29 -0.19
C LEU A 62 -1.25 1.98 -1.52
N ASN A 63 -1.67 3.24 -1.65
CA ASN A 63 -1.42 4.03 -2.86
C ASN A 63 0.09 4.23 -3.09
N ALA A 64 0.85 4.43 -2.03
CA ALA A 64 2.30 4.63 -2.11
C ALA A 64 3.02 3.41 -2.70
N VAL A 65 2.54 2.19 -2.44
CA VAL A 65 3.13 0.98 -3.03
C VAL A 65 2.54 0.63 -4.40
N GLY A 66 1.54 1.38 -4.88
CA GLY A 66 0.94 1.13 -6.19
C GLY A 66 -0.36 0.35 -6.14
N ILE A 67 -0.96 0.19 -4.97
CA ILE A 67 -2.27 -0.45 -4.83
C ILE A 67 -3.33 0.64 -4.76
N PHE A 68 -4.17 0.72 -5.79
CA PHE A 68 -5.17 1.77 -5.96
C PHE A 68 -6.60 1.25 -6.06
N THR A 69 -6.79 -0.03 -6.42
CA THR A 69 -8.11 -0.54 -6.77
C THR A 69 -8.54 -1.73 -5.93
N PHE A 70 -9.85 -1.88 -5.79
CA PHE A 70 -10.44 -3.07 -5.16
C PHE A 70 -10.06 -4.34 -5.92
N LYS A 71 -9.97 -4.25 -7.25
CA LYS A 71 -9.62 -5.39 -8.10
C LYS A 71 -8.23 -5.92 -7.77
N GLN A 72 -7.26 -5.03 -7.54
CA GLN A 72 -5.91 -5.44 -7.14
C GLN A 72 -5.95 -6.23 -5.82
N ILE A 73 -6.65 -5.69 -4.83
CA ILE A 73 -6.74 -6.32 -3.51
C ILE A 73 -7.52 -7.64 -3.59
N ALA A 74 -8.60 -7.66 -4.38
CA ALA A 74 -9.39 -8.89 -4.59
C ALA A 74 -8.57 -10.02 -5.23
N SER A 75 -7.52 -9.67 -5.96
CA SER A 75 -6.67 -10.64 -6.66
C SER A 75 -5.48 -11.13 -5.81
N MET A 76 -5.33 -10.65 -4.57
CA MET A 76 -4.23 -11.07 -3.70
C MET A 76 -4.37 -12.54 -3.28
N THR A 77 -3.24 -13.27 -3.39
CA THR A 77 -3.10 -14.60 -2.79
C THR A 77 -2.63 -14.44 -1.34
N PRO A 78 -2.65 -15.50 -0.52
CA PRO A 78 -2.10 -15.40 0.83
C PRO A 78 -0.64 -14.93 0.88
N GLU A 79 0.18 -15.32 -0.09
CA GLU A 79 1.57 -14.87 -0.17
C GLU A 79 1.66 -13.39 -0.45
N ILE A 80 0.80 -12.89 -1.34
CA ILE A 80 0.78 -11.46 -1.70
C ILE A 80 0.23 -10.64 -0.52
N GLU A 81 -0.75 -11.14 0.19
CA GLU A 81 -1.25 -10.48 1.41
C GLU A 81 -0.10 -10.26 2.40
N GLU A 82 0.77 -11.25 2.57
CA GLU A 82 1.95 -11.13 3.43
C GLU A 82 2.95 -10.11 2.87
N GLN A 83 3.19 -10.12 1.56
CA GLN A 83 4.07 -9.14 0.90
C GLN A 83 3.57 -7.72 1.14
N VAL A 84 2.28 -7.49 0.96
CA VAL A 84 1.67 -6.18 1.17
C VAL A 84 1.73 -5.79 2.65
N ASN A 85 1.44 -6.74 3.53
CA ASN A 85 1.46 -6.50 4.97
C ASN A 85 2.83 -6.00 5.42
N VAL A 86 3.90 -6.60 4.92
CA VAL A 86 5.28 -6.18 5.21
C VAL A 86 5.56 -4.82 4.56
N ALA A 87 5.18 -4.64 3.29
CA ALA A 87 5.49 -3.42 2.54
C ALA A 87 4.86 -2.18 3.18
N ILE A 88 3.60 -2.27 3.62
CA ILE A 88 2.91 -1.12 4.22
C ILE A 88 3.18 -0.99 5.73
N GLU A 89 4.07 -1.81 6.27
CA GLU A 89 4.44 -1.78 7.69
C GLU A 89 3.21 -1.90 8.61
N PHE A 90 2.31 -2.82 8.26
CA PHE A 90 1.10 -3.05 9.02
C PHE A 90 1.28 -4.22 9.99
N PHE A 91 0.40 -4.32 10.97
CA PHE A 91 0.44 -5.43 11.93
C PHE A 91 0.31 -6.76 11.21
N ARG A 92 1.20 -7.69 11.55
CA ARG A 92 1.32 -8.98 10.87
C ARG A 92 -0.01 -9.73 10.89
N GLY A 93 -0.42 -10.21 9.71
CA GLY A 93 -1.63 -11.00 9.56
C GLY A 93 -2.95 -10.23 9.57
N ARG A 94 -2.91 -8.90 9.69
CA ARG A 94 -4.14 -8.09 9.76
C ARG A 94 -4.92 -8.09 8.45
N ILE A 95 -4.22 -8.08 7.31
CA ILE A 95 -4.87 -8.09 6.00
C ILE A 95 -5.72 -9.36 5.85
N LYS A 96 -5.15 -10.49 6.23
CA LYS A 96 -5.85 -11.79 6.19
C LYS A 96 -6.96 -11.85 7.22
N ARG A 97 -6.70 -11.41 8.45
CA ARG A 97 -7.67 -11.42 9.54
C ARG A 97 -8.90 -10.58 9.22
N ASP A 98 -8.69 -9.39 8.66
CA ASP A 98 -9.78 -8.47 8.31
C ASP A 98 -10.40 -8.78 6.96
N LYS A 99 -9.93 -9.81 6.27
CA LYS A 99 -10.50 -10.32 5.00
C LYS A 99 -10.61 -9.26 3.92
N TRP A 100 -9.53 -8.51 3.72
CA TRP A 100 -9.53 -7.43 2.70
C TRP A 100 -9.81 -7.96 1.30
N ALA A 101 -9.22 -9.09 0.91
CA ALA A 101 -9.43 -9.67 -0.41
C ALA A 101 -10.89 -10.07 -0.61
N GLU A 102 -11.50 -10.69 0.38
CA GLU A 102 -12.91 -11.11 0.32
C GLU A 102 -13.85 -9.91 0.24
N GLN A 103 -13.59 -8.87 1.04
CA GLN A 103 -14.36 -7.62 0.99
C GLN A 103 -14.29 -7.00 -0.40
N CYS A 104 -13.10 -6.95 -0.99
CA CYS A 104 -12.89 -6.35 -2.30
C CYS A 104 -13.53 -7.18 -3.42
N LYS A 105 -13.55 -8.50 -3.29
CA LYS A 105 -14.27 -9.36 -4.23
C LYS A 105 -15.74 -8.99 -4.27
N GLU A 106 -16.35 -8.70 -3.12
CA GLU A 106 -17.73 -8.23 -3.04
C GLU A 106 -17.90 -6.89 -3.73
N PHE A 107 -17.00 -5.94 -3.48
CA PHE A 107 -17.08 -4.61 -4.12
C PHE A 107 -16.96 -4.72 -5.64
N VAL A 108 -16.07 -5.57 -6.14
CA VAL A 108 -15.88 -5.77 -7.58
C VAL A 108 -17.12 -6.42 -8.20
N ARG A 109 -17.70 -7.39 -7.52
CA ARG A 109 -18.90 -8.11 -8.00
C ARG A 109 -20.12 -7.19 -8.07
N ASN A 110 -20.27 -6.32 -7.08
CA ASN A 110 -21.46 -5.46 -6.95
C ASN A 110 -21.30 -4.08 -7.64
N GLY A 111 -20.09 -3.76 -8.01
CA GLY A 111 -19.78 -2.46 -8.62
C GLY A 111 -19.75 -2.48 -10.08
#